data_cab19686d715eeaa439b4b3ff528a36c
#
_entry.id   cab19686d715eeaa439b4b3ff528a36c
#
_cell.length_a   1.000
_cell.length_b   1.000
_cell.length_c   1.000
_cell.angle_alpha   90.00
_cell.angle_beta   90.00
_cell.angle_gamma   90.00
#
_symmetry.space_group_name_H-M   'P 1'
#
loop_
_entity.id
_entity.type
_entity.pdbx_description
1 polymer ?
#
loop_
_entity_poly.entity_id
_entity_poly.type
_entity_poly.pdbx_seq_one_letter_code
_entity_poly.pdbx_strand_id
1 'polypeptide(L)'
;MATYPWNFAAWNPERTLAIISLHGDAPRTNLTGYGRENLEWGRTRNIDGIPGLMIEGEYEWWEARVNPALAFRMMYPESCISFLCDAGRGHFDVADETAAYIALFLEKAVSLRLTDEVTKDGKVKLNPVNPTKGWLAERWHPDQKKRAKAAPYSQYKGDPHDAFWYFDREMAEATEARYVQSRGK
;
A
#
# COMPACT_ATOMS: atom_id res chain seq x y z
N MET A 1 -8.68 0.34 15.74
CA MET A 1 -7.35 1.00 15.64
C MET A 1 -6.65 0.76 14.31
N ALA A 2 -7.17 -0.11 13.50
CA ALA A 2 -6.53 -0.59 12.27
C ALA A 2 -6.35 0.45 11.15
N THR A 3 -7.15 1.52 11.10
CA THR A 3 -7.05 2.60 10.11
C THR A 3 -6.20 3.79 10.57
N TYR A 4 -5.60 3.73 11.74
CA TYR A 4 -4.89 4.85 12.36
C TYR A 4 -3.75 5.44 11.51
N PRO A 5 -2.89 4.64 10.86
CA PRO A 5 -1.80 5.18 10.05
C PRO A 5 -2.31 6.03 8.88
N TRP A 6 -3.37 5.58 8.24
CA TRP A 6 -4.01 6.28 7.12
C TRP A 6 -4.64 7.61 7.56
N ASN A 7 -5.36 7.58 8.70
CA ASN A 7 -5.98 8.77 9.26
C ASN A 7 -4.94 9.81 9.67
N PHE A 8 -3.85 9.37 10.29
CA PHE A 8 -2.75 10.26 10.66
C PHE A 8 -2.14 10.93 9.42
N ALA A 9 -1.87 10.17 8.38
CA ALA A 9 -1.36 10.68 7.11
C ALA A 9 -2.30 11.71 6.47
N ALA A 10 -3.60 11.46 6.51
CA ALA A 10 -4.60 12.39 5.99
C ALA A 10 -4.67 13.71 6.78
N TRP A 11 -4.35 13.67 8.07
CA TRP A 11 -4.29 14.88 8.90
C TRP A 11 -2.97 15.64 8.76
N ASN A 12 -1.87 14.93 8.46
CA ASN A 12 -0.53 15.50 8.41
C ASN A 12 0.21 15.07 7.14
N PRO A 13 -0.37 15.31 5.95
CA PRO A 13 0.20 14.81 4.70
C PRO A 13 1.60 15.36 4.42
N GLU A 14 1.85 16.61 4.80
CA GLU A 14 3.15 17.29 4.61
C GLU A 14 4.25 16.77 5.55
N ARG A 15 3.90 15.98 6.56
CA ARG A 15 4.84 15.40 7.54
C ARG A 15 4.93 13.88 7.45
N THR A 16 4.19 13.28 6.54
CA THR A 16 4.12 11.83 6.39
C THR A 16 4.97 11.39 5.20
N LEU A 17 6.09 10.74 5.47
CA LEU A 17 6.97 10.19 4.44
C LEU A 17 6.33 9.00 3.74
N ALA A 18 5.81 8.05 4.51
CA ALA A 18 5.16 6.83 4.05
C ALA A 18 4.16 6.33 5.12
N ILE A 19 3.29 5.42 4.72
CA ILE A 19 2.30 4.79 5.60
C ILE A 19 2.57 3.30 5.63
N ILE A 20 2.67 2.72 6.82
CA ILE A 20 2.78 1.26 7.02
C ILE A 20 1.61 0.80 7.87
N SER A 21 0.78 -0.06 7.30
CA SER A 21 -0.32 -0.74 7.99
C SER A 21 0.01 -2.24 8.08
N LEU A 22 0.72 -2.61 9.14
CA LEU A 22 1.12 -3.99 9.40
C LEU A 22 -0.01 -4.69 10.16
N HIS A 23 -0.57 -5.74 9.56
CA HIS A 23 -1.74 -6.48 10.06
C HIS A 23 -2.90 -5.54 10.46
N GLY A 24 -2.99 -4.43 9.77
CA GLY A 24 -4.00 -3.40 9.98
C GLY A 24 -4.96 -3.29 8.81
N ASP A 25 -5.89 -2.37 8.91
CA ASP A 25 -6.88 -2.16 7.85
C ASP A 25 -6.36 -1.25 6.73
N ALA A 26 -7.07 -1.29 5.60
CA ALA A 26 -6.94 -0.35 4.51
C ALA A 26 -7.43 1.06 4.89
N PRO A 27 -7.09 2.09 4.12
CA PRO A 27 -7.80 3.35 4.19
C PRO A 27 -9.27 3.10 3.83
N ARG A 28 -10.19 3.64 4.60
CA ARG A 28 -11.62 3.40 4.43
C ARG A 28 -12.39 4.68 4.30
N THR A 29 -13.41 4.61 3.47
CA THR A 29 -14.48 5.61 3.40
C THR A 29 -15.73 5.09 4.11
N ASN A 30 -16.72 5.94 4.34
CA ASN A 30 -18.01 5.51 4.82
C ASN A 30 -18.72 4.54 3.86
N LEU A 31 -18.37 4.58 2.58
CA LEU A 31 -18.94 3.69 1.55
C LEU A 31 -18.30 2.29 1.55
N THR A 32 -17.03 2.19 1.93
CA THR A 32 -16.26 0.94 1.89
C THR A 32 -16.01 0.36 3.26
N GLY A 33 -16.34 1.10 4.32
CA GLY A 33 -16.01 0.74 5.68
C GLY A 33 -16.86 -0.37 6.23
N TYR A 34 -16.23 -1.23 6.99
CA TYR A 34 -16.91 -1.94 8.05
C TYR A 34 -16.35 -1.44 9.39
N GLY A 35 -17.18 -1.39 10.40
CA GLY A 35 -16.80 -0.84 11.70
C GLY A 35 -17.29 0.59 11.91
N ARG A 36 -17.15 1.06 13.13
CA ARG A 36 -17.65 2.37 13.54
C ARG A 36 -16.67 3.47 13.15
N GLU A 37 -17.20 4.62 12.78
CA GLU A 37 -16.48 5.89 12.73
C GLU A 37 -15.28 5.91 11.78
N ASN A 38 -15.50 5.50 10.55
CA ASN A 38 -14.53 5.81 9.50
C ASN A 38 -14.55 7.31 9.25
N LEU A 39 -13.36 7.91 9.18
CA LEU A 39 -13.26 9.30 8.76
C LEU A 39 -13.81 9.45 7.34
N GLU A 40 -14.61 10.46 7.12
CA GLU A 40 -14.97 10.84 5.77
C GLU A 40 -13.73 11.40 5.06
N TRP A 41 -13.35 10.74 3.99
CA TRP A 41 -12.28 11.19 3.11
C TRP A 41 -12.87 12.25 2.17
N GLY A 42 -12.72 13.49 2.54
CA GLY A 42 -13.06 14.61 1.68
C GLY A 42 -11.83 15.08 0.89
N ARG A 43 -12.02 16.05 0.00
CA ARG A 43 -10.93 16.65 -0.79
C ARG A 43 -9.79 17.25 0.06
N THR A 44 -10.06 17.55 1.31
CA THR A 44 -9.09 18.12 2.25
C THR A 44 -8.36 17.09 3.11
N ARG A 45 -8.72 15.82 3.00
CA ARG A 45 -8.14 14.73 3.77
C ARG A 45 -7.77 13.58 2.85
N ASN A 46 -6.86 13.83 1.92
CA ASN A 46 -6.38 12.83 1.01
C ASN A 46 -4.97 12.36 1.39
N ILE A 47 -4.60 11.22 0.86
CA ILE A 47 -3.26 10.65 0.95
C ILE A 47 -2.61 10.57 -0.44
N ASP A 48 -3.05 11.38 -1.37
CA ASP A 48 -2.53 11.41 -2.73
C ASP A 48 -1.03 11.68 -2.74
N GLY A 49 -0.30 10.90 -3.50
CA GLY A 49 1.15 10.99 -3.55
C GLY A 49 1.89 10.57 -2.29
N ILE A 50 1.21 10.03 -1.26
CA ILE A 50 1.84 9.42 -0.10
C ILE A 50 1.84 7.89 -0.29
N PRO A 51 3.02 7.24 -0.42
CA PRO A 51 3.06 5.81 -0.56
C PRO A 51 2.60 5.12 0.73
N GLY A 52 1.69 4.18 0.59
CA GLY A 52 1.16 3.39 1.68
C GLY A 52 1.32 1.91 1.42
N LEU A 53 1.81 1.17 2.41
CA LEU A 53 1.95 -0.27 2.38
C LEU A 53 0.98 -0.90 3.37
N MET A 54 0.12 -1.75 2.87
CA MET A 54 -0.72 -2.63 3.67
C MET A 54 -0.14 -4.05 3.63
N ILE A 55 0.07 -4.65 4.80
CA ILE A 55 0.56 -6.02 4.94
C ILE A 55 -0.47 -6.82 5.72
N GLU A 56 -0.89 -7.94 5.16
CA GLU A 56 -1.77 -8.90 5.82
C GLU A 56 -1.15 -10.29 5.79
N GLY A 57 -1.27 -11.03 6.87
CA GLY A 57 -0.89 -12.44 6.88
C GLY A 57 -1.85 -13.28 6.03
N GLU A 58 -1.32 -14.32 5.41
CA GLU A 58 -2.11 -15.24 4.57
C GLU A 58 -3.30 -15.86 5.32
N TYR A 59 -3.14 -16.10 6.62
CA TYR A 59 -4.16 -16.75 7.46
C TYR A 59 -5.10 -15.74 8.14
N GLU A 60 -5.11 -14.48 7.68
CA GLU A 60 -6.04 -13.45 8.13
C GLU A 60 -7.25 -13.32 7.21
N TRP A 61 -8.20 -12.48 7.59
CA TRP A 61 -9.36 -12.13 6.76
C TRP A 61 -9.01 -11.07 5.72
N TRP A 62 -8.12 -11.43 4.85
CA TRP A 62 -7.54 -10.52 3.88
C TRP A 62 -8.57 -9.93 2.90
N GLU A 63 -9.60 -10.68 2.46
CA GLU A 63 -10.61 -10.15 1.54
C GLU A 63 -11.36 -8.94 2.11
N ALA A 64 -11.79 -9.03 3.36
CA ALA A 64 -12.50 -7.94 4.04
C ALA A 64 -11.65 -6.68 4.18
N ARG A 65 -10.33 -6.79 4.04
CA ARG A 65 -9.37 -5.69 4.14
C ARG A 65 -8.83 -5.25 2.79
N VAL A 66 -8.60 -6.19 1.88
CA VAL A 66 -8.10 -5.92 0.53
C VAL A 66 -9.15 -5.21 -0.32
N ASN A 67 -10.41 -5.68 -0.30
CA ASN A 67 -11.47 -5.07 -1.10
C ASN A 67 -11.70 -3.58 -0.79
N PRO A 68 -11.72 -3.12 0.47
CA PRO A 68 -11.74 -1.69 0.78
C PRO A 68 -10.54 -0.90 0.24
N ALA A 69 -9.34 -1.50 0.22
CA ALA A 69 -8.15 -0.85 -0.35
C ALA A 69 -8.26 -0.67 -1.86
N LEU A 70 -8.75 -1.69 -2.58
CA LEU A 70 -9.01 -1.61 -4.02
C LEU A 70 -10.09 -0.56 -4.33
N ALA A 71 -11.20 -0.59 -3.58
CA ALA A 71 -12.25 0.42 -3.71
C ALA A 71 -11.73 1.84 -3.45
N PHE A 72 -10.87 2.01 -2.45
CA PHE A 72 -10.23 3.30 -2.17
C PHE A 72 -9.37 3.77 -3.35
N ARG A 73 -8.58 2.89 -3.96
CA ARG A 73 -7.79 3.21 -5.16
C ARG A 73 -8.65 3.59 -6.36
N MET A 74 -9.80 2.96 -6.53
CA MET A 74 -10.76 3.33 -7.58
C MET A 74 -11.35 4.73 -7.36
N MET A 75 -11.65 5.07 -6.12
CA MET A 75 -12.19 6.38 -5.76
C MET A 75 -11.13 7.50 -5.81
N TYR A 76 -9.88 7.16 -5.53
CA TYR A 76 -8.74 8.09 -5.44
C TYR A 76 -7.57 7.58 -6.29
N PRO A 77 -7.60 7.80 -7.61
CA PRO A 77 -6.61 7.23 -8.55
C PRO A 77 -5.17 7.70 -8.31
N GLU A 78 -5.01 8.84 -7.64
CA GLU A 78 -3.69 9.37 -7.27
C GLU A 78 -3.11 8.71 -6.00
N SER A 79 -3.82 7.77 -5.39
CA SER A 79 -3.34 7.04 -4.22
C SER A 79 -2.30 5.99 -4.61
N CYS A 80 -1.20 5.95 -3.86
CA CYS A 80 -0.06 5.05 -4.06
C CYS A 80 -0.11 3.91 -3.02
N ILE A 81 -1.09 3.01 -3.11
CA ILE A 81 -1.28 1.92 -2.15
C ILE A 81 -0.69 0.63 -2.68
N SER A 82 0.29 0.08 -1.93
CA SER A 82 0.88 -1.23 -2.12
C SER A 82 0.26 -2.24 -1.14
N PHE A 83 0.25 -3.49 -1.54
CA PHE A 83 -0.23 -4.59 -0.70
C PHE A 83 0.76 -5.74 -0.72
N LEU A 84 1.00 -6.33 0.44
CA LEU A 84 1.71 -7.59 0.61
C LEU A 84 0.81 -8.57 1.36
N CYS A 85 0.51 -9.71 0.74
CA CYS A 85 0.07 -10.88 1.47
C CYS A 85 1.31 -11.63 1.97
N ASP A 86 1.53 -11.65 3.28
CA ASP A 86 2.70 -12.28 3.88
C ASP A 86 2.46 -13.79 4.00
N ALA A 87 3.08 -14.55 3.10
CA ALA A 87 2.83 -15.97 2.93
C ALA A 87 3.19 -16.79 4.17
N GLY A 88 2.29 -17.68 4.58
CA GLY A 88 2.47 -18.57 5.72
C GLY A 88 2.39 -17.88 7.09
N ARG A 89 1.90 -16.65 7.16
CA ARG A 89 1.85 -15.84 8.38
C ARG A 89 0.42 -15.61 8.87
N GLY A 90 0.27 -15.47 10.16
CA GLY A 90 -0.95 -15.03 10.85
C GLY A 90 -0.83 -13.62 11.37
N HIS A 91 -1.81 -13.19 12.16
CA HIS A 91 -1.95 -11.79 12.59
C HIS A 91 -0.76 -11.23 13.40
N PHE A 92 -0.06 -12.04 14.13
CA PHE A 92 1.03 -11.59 15.01
C PHE A 92 2.41 -12.08 14.56
N ASP A 93 2.47 -12.69 13.39
CA ASP A 93 3.72 -13.25 12.88
C ASP A 93 4.46 -12.20 12.04
N VAL A 94 5.65 -11.84 12.46
CA VAL A 94 6.56 -10.98 11.70
C VAL A 94 7.87 -11.74 11.50
N ALA A 95 8.31 -11.88 10.26
CA ALA A 95 9.55 -12.53 9.91
C ALA A 95 10.61 -11.52 9.47
N ASP A 96 11.86 -11.96 9.41
CA ASP A 96 12.96 -11.12 8.92
C ASP A 96 12.74 -10.70 7.46
N GLU A 97 12.13 -11.56 6.65
CA GLU A 97 11.78 -11.25 5.26
C GLU A 97 10.68 -10.18 5.16
N THR A 98 9.74 -10.16 6.11
CA THR A 98 8.73 -9.10 6.21
C THR A 98 9.37 -7.77 6.60
N ALA A 99 10.29 -7.81 7.55
CA ALA A 99 11.07 -6.64 7.96
C ALA A 99 11.93 -6.10 6.80
N ALA A 100 12.60 -6.99 6.07
CA ALA A 100 13.39 -6.60 4.88
C ALA A 100 12.51 -5.98 3.78
N TYR A 101 11.32 -6.50 3.56
CA TYR A 101 10.37 -5.94 2.61
C TYR A 101 9.89 -4.54 3.02
N ILE A 102 9.62 -4.33 4.32
CA ILE A 102 9.28 -3.02 4.86
C ILE A 102 10.46 -2.04 4.69
N ALA A 103 11.69 -2.50 4.96
CA ALA A 103 12.88 -1.68 4.78
C ALA A 103 13.03 -1.23 3.32
N LEU A 104 12.91 -2.14 2.35
CA LEU A 104 12.91 -1.82 0.92
C LEU A 104 11.85 -0.77 0.58
N PHE A 105 10.63 -0.93 1.09
CA PHE A 105 9.56 0.03 0.86
C PHE A 105 9.91 1.42 1.40
N LEU A 106 10.47 1.50 2.60
CA LEU A 106 10.88 2.77 3.21
C LEU A 106 12.04 3.43 2.46
N GLU A 107 13.04 2.65 2.02
CA GLU A 107 14.14 3.15 1.19
C GLU A 107 13.64 3.79 -0.11
N LYS A 108 12.69 3.15 -0.81
CA LYS A 108 12.05 3.72 -2.00
C LYS A 108 11.28 5.01 -1.67
N ALA A 109 10.53 5.02 -0.57
CA ALA A 109 9.81 6.21 -0.13
C ALA A 109 10.75 7.38 0.19
N VAL A 110 11.86 7.12 0.90
CA VAL A 110 12.90 8.11 1.18
C VAL A 110 13.48 8.66 -0.12
N SER A 111 13.92 7.78 -1.01
CA SER A 111 14.60 8.16 -2.26
C SER A 111 13.73 9.04 -3.17
N LEU A 112 12.41 8.82 -3.18
CA LEU A 112 11.50 9.56 -4.06
C LEU A 112 10.89 10.80 -3.42
N ARG A 113 10.71 10.80 -2.11
CA ARG A 113 9.97 11.87 -1.44
C ARG A 113 10.83 12.85 -0.66
N LEU A 114 11.93 12.37 -0.06
CA LEU A 114 12.76 13.24 0.74
C LEU A 114 13.54 14.21 -0.16
N THR A 115 13.56 15.48 0.21
CA THR A 115 14.32 16.51 -0.48
C THR A 115 15.28 17.21 0.48
N ASP A 116 16.29 17.88 -0.05
CA ASP A 116 17.17 18.74 0.74
C ASP A 116 16.54 20.12 1.03
N GLU A 117 15.33 20.35 0.50
CA GLU A 117 14.62 21.62 0.70
C GLU A 117 13.97 21.67 2.08
N VAL A 118 14.20 22.78 2.77
CA VAL A 118 13.56 23.06 4.06
C VAL A 118 12.58 24.22 3.87
N THR A 119 11.37 24.05 4.37
CA THR A 119 10.34 25.07 4.35
C THR A 119 10.68 26.23 5.27
N LYS A 120 9.99 27.37 5.13
CA LYS A 120 10.24 28.57 5.95
C LYS A 120 10.07 28.32 7.46
N ASP A 121 9.27 27.34 7.84
CA ASP A 121 9.04 26.91 9.22
C ASP A 121 9.97 25.77 9.67
N GLY A 122 11.04 25.49 8.92
CA GLY A 122 12.09 24.55 9.30
C GLY A 122 11.76 23.08 9.06
N LYS A 123 10.70 22.77 8.32
CA LYS A 123 10.32 21.39 7.97
C LYS A 123 10.96 20.95 6.66
N VAL A 124 11.34 19.70 6.57
CA VAL A 124 11.77 19.09 5.31
C VAL A 124 10.58 18.98 4.37
N LYS A 125 10.76 19.41 3.13
CA LYS A 125 9.75 19.28 2.08
C LYS A 125 9.72 17.84 1.56
N LEU A 126 8.52 17.30 1.43
CA LEU A 126 8.31 15.98 0.86
C LEU A 126 7.64 16.09 -0.52
N ASN A 127 8.24 15.48 -1.53
CA ASN A 127 7.65 15.42 -2.86
C ASN A 127 6.46 14.43 -2.90
N PRO A 128 5.36 14.76 -3.58
CA PRO A 128 4.33 13.77 -3.86
C PRO A 128 4.84 12.75 -4.89
N VAL A 129 4.50 11.48 -4.68
CA VAL A 129 4.77 10.42 -5.66
C VAL A 129 3.69 10.45 -6.74
N ASN A 130 4.12 10.38 -8.00
CA ASN A 130 3.19 10.26 -9.12
C ASN A 130 2.90 8.77 -9.39
N PRO A 131 1.67 8.28 -9.19
CA PRO A 131 1.35 6.86 -9.35
C PRO A 131 1.57 6.35 -10.78
N THR A 132 1.44 7.21 -11.80
CA THR A 132 1.64 6.80 -13.20
C THR A 132 3.10 6.47 -13.54
N LYS A 133 4.05 6.83 -12.68
CA LYS A 133 5.47 6.49 -12.80
C LYS A 133 5.83 5.15 -12.15
N GLY A 134 4.93 4.58 -11.39
CA GLY A 134 5.13 3.30 -10.72
C GLY A 134 4.71 2.10 -11.56
N TRP A 135 4.53 1.01 -10.89
CA TRP A 135 4.15 -0.29 -11.42
C TRP A 135 2.82 -0.73 -10.84
N LEU A 136 2.13 -1.61 -11.56
CA LEU A 136 0.97 -2.33 -11.07
C LEU A 136 1.28 -3.82 -11.03
N ALA A 137 0.79 -4.49 -9.98
CA ALA A 137 0.77 -5.93 -9.87
C ALA A 137 -0.60 -6.37 -9.35
N GLU A 138 -1.09 -7.48 -9.90
CA GLU A 138 -2.37 -8.04 -9.52
C GLU A 138 -2.37 -8.43 -8.03
N ARG A 139 -3.48 -8.19 -7.35
CA ARG A 139 -3.61 -8.57 -5.94
C ARG A 139 -3.38 -10.07 -5.76
N TRP A 140 -2.90 -10.44 -4.59
CA TRP A 140 -2.84 -11.83 -4.21
C TRP A 140 -4.24 -12.44 -4.02
N HIS A 141 -4.40 -13.67 -4.47
CA HIS A 141 -5.62 -14.46 -4.31
C HIS A 141 -5.24 -15.92 -4.03
N PRO A 142 -5.80 -16.60 -3.00
CA PRO A 142 -5.37 -17.95 -2.60
C PRO A 142 -5.54 -18.99 -3.70
N ASP A 143 -6.63 -18.89 -4.47
CA ASP A 143 -7.00 -19.88 -5.49
C ASP A 143 -6.52 -19.52 -6.90
N GLN A 144 -5.74 -18.44 -7.02
CA GLN A 144 -5.33 -17.94 -8.32
C GLN A 144 -4.20 -18.77 -8.91
N LYS A 145 -4.50 -19.46 -10.01
CA LYS A 145 -3.53 -20.28 -10.73
C LYS A 145 -2.67 -19.46 -11.72
N LYS A 146 -3.15 -18.33 -12.16
CA LYS A 146 -2.47 -17.47 -13.14
C LYS A 146 -2.73 -16.01 -12.82
N ARG A 147 -1.69 -15.21 -12.79
CA ARG A 147 -1.75 -13.78 -12.56
C ARG A 147 -1.27 -12.99 -13.77
N ALA A 148 -1.79 -11.78 -13.94
CA ALA A 148 -1.18 -10.81 -14.82
C ALA A 148 0.21 -10.45 -14.29
N LYS A 149 1.20 -10.39 -15.19
CA LYS A 149 2.55 -9.97 -14.78
C LYS A 149 2.54 -8.52 -14.33
N ALA A 150 3.31 -8.25 -13.29
CA ALA A 150 3.60 -6.87 -12.91
C ALA A 150 4.22 -6.11 -14.09
N ALA A 151 3.81 -4.87 -14.26
CA ALA A 151 4.28 -4.03 -15.35
C ALA A 151 4.22 -2.54 -14.96
N PRO A 152 4.95 -1.66 -15.68
CA PRO A 152 4.77 -0.22 -15.55
C PRO A 152 3.30 0.17 -15.67
N TYR A 153 2.86 1.15 -14.91
CA TYR A 153 1.47 1.57 -14.81
C TYR A 153 0.75 1.66 -16.18
N SER A 154 1.39 2.32 -17.14
CA SER A 154 0.83 2.51 -18.48
C SER A 154 0.86 1.28 -19.39
N GLN A 155 1.58 0.22 -18.99
CA GLN A 155 1.76 -1.00 -19.79
C GLN A 155 1.10 -2.23 -19.14
N TYR A 156 0.50 -2.06 -17.99
CA TYR A 156 -0.15 -3.14 -17.27
C TYR A 156 -1.32 -3.71 -18.09
N LYS A 157 -1.39 -5.04 -18.20
CA LYS A 157 -2.36 -5.76 -19.03
C LYS A 157 -3.44 -6.49 -18.22
N GLY A 158 -3.32 -6.50 -16.89
CA GLY A 158 -4.35 -6.98 -15.99
C GLY A 158 -5.44 -5.93 -15.75
N ASP A 159 -6.36 -6.24 -14.86
CA ASP A 159 -7.36 -5.28 -14.41
C ASP A 159 -6.72 -4.29 -13.40
N PRO A 160 -6.61 -3.01 -13.72
CA PRO A 160 -6.04 -2.02 -12.80
C PRO A 160 -6.88 -1.81 -11.53
N HIS A 161 -8.18 -2.21 -11.55
CA HIS A 161 -9.05 -2.15 -10.38
C HIS A 161 -8.84 -3.33 -9.42
N ASP A 162 -8.18 -4.39 -9.91
CA ASP A 162 -7.79 -5.56 -9.13
C ASP A 162 -6.28 -5.66 -8.92
N ALA A 163 -5.60 -4.51 -8.95
CA ALA A 163 -4.16 -4.40 -8.83
C ALA A 163 -3.75 -3.36 -7.79
N PHE A 164 -2.60 -3.57 -7.19
CA PHE A 164 -1.96 -2.63 -6.29
C PHE A 164 -0.81 -1.91 -6.96
N TRP A 165 -0.46 -0.76 -6.43
CA TRP A 165 0.62 0.08 -6.91
C TRP A 165 1.93 -0.24 -6.20
N TYR A 166 3.04 -0.13 -6.93
CA TYR A 166 4.40 -0.32 -6.42
C TYR A 166 5.33 0.74 -7.03
N PHE A 167 6.38 1.10 -6.30
CA PHE A 167 7.32 2.14 -6.73
C PHE A 167 7.95 1.86 -8.09
N ASP A 168 8.42 0.63 -8.26
CA ASP A 168 9.19 0.20 -9.41
C ASP A 168 9.11 -1.33 -9.61
N ARG A 169 9.89 -1.79 -10.57
CA ARG A 169 10.00 -3.21 -10.91
C ARG A 169 10.48 -4.06 -9.73
N GLU A 170 11.51 -3.58 -9.02
CA GLU A 170 12.11 -4.33 -7.92
C GLU A 170 11.09 -4.62 -6.82
N MET A 171 10.32 -3.59 -6.44
CA MET A 171 9.29 -3.74 -5.41
C MET A 171 8.14 -4.65 -5.87
N ALA A 172 7.72 -4.53 -7.12
CA ALA A 172 6.67 -5.37 -7.68
C ALA A 172 7.12 -6.85 -7.77
N GLU A 173 8.35 -7.10 -8.24
CA GLU A 173 8.91 -8.46 -8.32
C GLU A 173 9.16 -9.06 -6.92
N ALA A 174 9.62 -8.26 -5.95
CA ALA A 174 9.75 -8.72 -4.57
C ALA A 174 8.38 -9.15 -3.98
N THR A 175 7.31 -8.43 -4.31
CA THR A 175 5.96 -8.80 -3.91
C THR A 175 5.53 -10.13 -4.56
N GLU A 176 5.71 -10.26 -5.88
CA GLU A 176 5.36 -11.50 -6.60
C GLU A 176 6.16 -12.70 -6.09
N ALA A 177 7.43 -12.51 -5.76
CA ALA A 177 8.27 -13.56 -5.19
C ALA A 177 7.74 -14.06 -3.84
N ARG A 178 7.18 -13.17 -3.01
CA ARG A 178 6.53 -13.58 -1.75
C ARG A 178 5.27 -14.41 -2.00
N TYR A 179 4.55 -14.15 -3.07
CA TYR A 179 3.31 -14.85 -3.40
C TYR A 179 3.50 -16.28 -3.86
N VAL A 180 4.67 -16.65 -4.39
CA VAL A 180 4.98 -18.01 -4.84
C VAL A 180 5.73 -18.83 -3.79
N GLN A 181 6.07 -18.26 -2.65
CA GLN A 181 6.73 -19.00 -1.58
C GLN A 181 5.81 -20.11 -1.06
N SER A 182 6.44 -21.25 -0.73
CA SER A 182 5.72 -22.37 -0.14
C SER A 182 5.06 -21.94 1.17
N ARG A 183 3.77 -22.09 1.19
CA ARG A 183 2.93 -21.86 2.35
C ARG A 183 2.99 -23.12 3.16
N GLY A 184 3.89 -23.13 4.15
CA GLY A 184 3.96 -24.25 5.07
C GLY A 184 2.59 -24.54 5.65
N LYS A 185 2.05 -25.69 5.38
CA LYS A 185 0.90 -26.24 6.10
C LYS A 185 1.35 -26.73 7.46
#